data_8c07d03f71426bdab474ed3a48f0a650
#
_entry.id   8c07d03f71426bdab474ed3a48f0a650
#
_cell.length_a   1.000
_cell.length_b   1.000
_cell.length_c   1.000
_cell.angle_alpha   90.00
_cell.angle_beta   90.00
_cell.angle_gamma   90.00
#
_symmetry.space_group_name_H-M   'P 1'
#
loop_
_entity.id
_entity.type
_entity.pdbx_description
1 polymer ?
#
loop_
_entity_poly.entity_id
_entity_poly.type
_entity_poly.pdbx_seq_one_letter_code
_entity_poly.pdbx_strand_id
1 'polypeptide(L)'
;MQALVIVAHGSHLNPDSSTPTFDHADTIRETGAFDEVREAFWKEEPHFREVLRTVESDEVYVVPLFISEGYFTEQVIPRELRLDGWDVSEWDSEDGVSATHASLEAGDVEKTIHYCGPVGTHDAMSDVIAERAESVTAGRDVDLSEDFGLAVVGHGTERNENSAKAIYYHADRIRERGRFDEVQAVFMDEDPEVDDVTEFFETEDIVVVPLFIADGFHTQEDIPEDMGLTDDYRTGYDIPAEVDGHRIWYSGAVGTEALMADVVLERAVDAGAEVGDAVERVRKATRADRADSSAAGD
;
A
#
# COMPACT_ATOMS: atom_id res chain seq x y z
N MET A 1 13.66 -16.63 -17.70
CA MET A 1 13.89 -15.29 -17.10
C MET A 1 12.56 -14.78 -16.59
N GLN A 2 12.56 -14.22 -15.39
CA GLN A 2 11.34 -13.71 -14.75
C GLN A 2 11.44 -12.19 -14.59
N ALA A 3 10.38 -11.46 -14.92
CA ALA A 3 10.27 -10.03 -14.69
C ALA A 3 9.15 -9.72 -13.70
N LEU A 4 9.36 -8.67 -12.92
CA LEU A 4 8.32 -8.03 -12.11
C LEU A 4 7.95 -6.70 -12.73
N VAL A 5 6.66 -6.43 -12.85
CA VAL A 5 6.11 -5.13 -13.26
C VAL A 5 5.19 -4.63 -12.16
N ILE A 6 5.55 -3.54 -11.51
CA ILE A 6 4.72 -2.88 -10.52
C ILE A 6 3.90 -1.81 -11.23
N VAL A 7 2.58 -1.87 -11.12
CA VAL A 7 1.67 -0.94 -11.80
C VAL A 7 0.92 -0.07 -10.78
N ALA A 8 0.98 1.25 -10.96
CA ALA A 8 0.38 2.22 -10.06
C ALA A 8 -0.39 3.32 -10.80
N HIS A 9 -1.15 4.12 -10.08
CA HIS A 9 -1.95 5.17 -10.71
C HIS A 9 -1.09 6.33 -11.24
N GLY A 10 -0.10 6.79 -10.46
CA GLY A 10 0.64 8.02 -10.74
C GLY A 10 -0.23 9.27 -10.69
N SER A 11 0.33 10.45 -10.91
CA SER A 11 -0.40 11.71 -10.93
C SER A 11 0.26 12.74 -11.83
N HIS A 12 -0.53 13.47 -12.61
CA HIS A 12 -0.03 14.65 -13.35
C HIS A 12 0.17 15.89 -12.46
N LEU A 13 -0.39 15.89 -11.25
CA LEU A 13 -0.46 17.06 -10.38
C LEU A 13 0.49 16.97 -9.20
N ASN A 14 0.80 15.77 -8.74
CA ASN A 14 1.69 15.51 -7.62
C ASN A 14 2.82 14.56 -8.04
N PRO A 15 4.05 15.06 -8.21
CA PRO A 15 5.19 14.22 -8.59
C PRO A 15 5.57 13.17 -7.53
N ASP A 16 5.19 13.39 -6.27
CA ASP A 16 5.53 12.48 -5.18
C ASP A 16 4.65 11.23 -5.15
N SER A 17 3.56 11.21 -5.95
CA SER A 17 2.63 10.07 -5.99
C SER A 17 3.25 8.80 -6.60
N SER A 18 4.25 8.92 -7.44
CA SER A 18 4.99 7.79 -8.04
C SER A 18 6.23 7.38 -7.24
N THR A 19 6.74 8.25 -6.37
CA THR A 19 7.97 8.02 -5.59
C THR A 19 7.94 6.67 -4.84
N PRO A 20 6.90 6.29 -4.08
CA PRO A 20 6.90 5.00 -3.38
C PRO A 20 7.02 3.81 -4.33
N THR A 21 6.44 3.88 -5.54
CA THR A 21 6.54 2.80 -6.53
C THR A 21 7.99 2.61 -6.99
N PHE A 22 8.72 3.70 -7.22
CA PHE A 22 10.15 3.64 -7.58
C PHE A 22 10.99 3.10 -6.43
N ASP A 23 10.76 3.57 -5.20
CA ASP A 23 11.51 3.14 -4.01
C ASP A 23 11.34 1.65 -3.74
N HIS A 24 10.10 1.13 -3.84
CA HIS A 24 9.84 -0.31 -3.70
C HIS A 24 10.47 -1.12 -4.81
N ALA A 25 10.39 -0.64 -6.06
CA ALA A 25 11.03 -1.31 -7.19
C ALA A 25 12.56 -1.35 -7.04
N ASP A 26 13.19 -0.28 -6.58
CA ASP A 26 14.64 -0.23 -6.33
C ASP A 26 15.03 -1.21 -5.21
N THR A 27 14.28 -1.23 -4.10
CA THR A 27 14.46 -2.21 -3.02
C THR A 27 14.41 -3.65 -3.55
N ILE A 28 13.44 -3.96 -4.41
CA ILE A 28 13.30 -5.30 -5.00
C ILE A 28 14.44 -5.59 -5.99
N ARG A 29 14.88 -4.63 -6.80
CA ARG A 29 16.04 -4.78 -7.71
C ARG A 29 17.29 -5.18 -6.95
N GLU A 30 17.55 -4.58 -5.80
CA GLU A 30 18.70 -4.88 -4.95
C GLU A 30 18.70 -6.31 -4.43
N THR A 31 17.53 -6.95 -4.33
CA THR A 31 17.46 -8.37 -3.95
C THR A 31 17.97 -9.31 -5.04
N GLY A 32 17.89 -8.92 -6.30
CA GLY A 32 18.19 -9.78 -7.44
C GLY A 32 17.21 -10.95 -7.62
N ALA A 33 16.01 -10.84 -7.08
CA ALA A 33 14.97 -11.88 -7.17
C ALA A 33 14.40 -12.05 -8.57
N PHE A 34 14.39 -10.97 -9.35
CA PHE A 34 13.94 -10.95 -10.73
C PHE A 34 15.07 -10.53 -11.66
N ASP A 35 15.07 -11.07 -12.89
CA ASP A 35 16.00 -10.65 -13.94
C ASP A 35 15.73 -9.19 -14.36
N GLU A 36 14.47 -8.78 -14.29
CA GLU A 36 14.02 -7.43 -14.59
C GLU A 36 12.95 -6.97 -13.60
N VAL A 37 13.03 -5.71 -13.17
CA VAL A 37 11.96 -5.01 -12.42
C VAL A 37 11.63 -3.72 -13.14
N ARG A 38 10.35 -3.49 -13.43
CA ARG A 38 9.83 -2.30 -14.11
C ARG A 38 8.68 -1.70 -13.33
N GLU A 39 8.53 -0.38 -13.45
CA GLU A 39 7.37 0.37 -12.99
C GLU A 39 6.54 0.82 -14.17
N ALA A 40 5.24 0.95 -13.99
CA ALA A 40 4.38 1.59 -14.98
C ALA A 40 3.18 2.27 -14.31
N PHE A 41 2.70 3.33 -14.96
CA PHE A 41 1.68 4.22 -14.41
C PHE A 41 0.53 4.46 -15.40
N TRP A 42 -0.62 4.84 -14.83
CA TRP A 42 -1.74 5.32 -15.62
C TRP A 42 -1.58 6.79 -16.05
N LYS A 43 -1.05 7.61 -15.15
CA LYS A 43 -0.97 9.07 -15.33
C LYS A 43 0.43 9.60 -15.60
N GLU A 44 1.43 8.77 -15.58
CA GLU A 44 2.84 9.12 -15.76
C GLU A 44 3.52 8.14 -16.70
N GLU A 45 4.74 8.45 -17.12
CA GLU A 45 5.61 7.53 -17.85
C GLU A 45 6.54 6.78 -16.87
N PRO A 46 6.86 5.50 -17.17
CA PRO A 46 6.39 4.71 -18.30
C PRO A 46 4.92 4.29 -18.17
N HIS A 47 4.18 4.38 -19.28
CA HIS A 47 2.75 4.10 -19.28
C HIS A 47 2.44 2.60 -19.40
N PHE A 48 1.32 2.15 -18.82
CA PHE A 48 0.86 0.75 -18.85
C PHE A 48 0.93 0.12 -20.25
N ARG A 49 0.52 0.87 -21.30
CA ARG A 49 0.46 0.37 -22.68
C ARG A 49 1.79 -0.08 -23.24
N GLU A 50 2.88 0.43 -22.70
CA GLU A 50 4.21 0.27 -23.29
C GLU A 50 5.11 -0.65 -22.46
N VAL A 51 4.82 -0.81 -21.18
CA VAL A 51 5.71 -1.50 -20.24
C VAL A 51 6.06 -2.92 -20.69
N LEU A 52 5.08 -3.72 -21.14
CA LEU A 52 5.33 -5.09 -21.58
C LEU A 52 6.22 -5.20 -22.83
N ARG A 53 6.35 -4.11 -23.61
CA ARG A 53 7.25 -4.04 -24.76
C ARG A 53 8.70 -3.77 -24.37
N THR A 54 8.91 -3.23 -23.17
CA THR A 54 10.25 -2.92 -22.63
C THR A 54 10.84 -4.06 -21.81
N VAL A 55 10.03 -5.06 -21.49
CA VAL A 55 10.45 -6.27 -20.76
C VAL A 55 10.98 -7.30 -21.74
N GLU A 56 12.16 -7.86 -21.50
CA GLU A 56 12.76 -8.90 -22.33
C GLU A 56 12.36 -10.32 -21.90
N SER A 57 12.03 -10.50 -20.63
CA SER A 57 11.62 -11.79 -20.03
C SER A 57 10.31 -12.30 -20.63
N ASP A 58 10.20 -13.62 -20.80
CA ASP A 58 9.00 -14.29 -21.32
C ASP A 58 7.93 -14.51 -20.24
N GLU A 59 8.34 -14.55 -18.97
CA GLU A 59 7.48 -14.73 -17.81
C GLU A 59 7.45 -13.42 -16.99
N VAL A 60 6.27 -12.85 -16.81
CA VAL A 60 6.09 -11.51 -16.24
C VAL A 60 5.02 -11.54 -15.16
N TYR A 61 5.40 -11.14 -13.95
CA TYR A 61 4.49 -10.94 -12.82
C TYR A 61 4.09 -9.48 -12.76
N VAL A 62 2.80 -9.20 -12.86
CA VAL A 62 2.27 -7.83 -12.79
C VAL A 62 1.55 -7.64 -11.47
N VAL A 63 2.08 -6.79 -10.61
CA VAL A 63 1.54 -6.51 -9.28
C VAL A 63 0.93 -5.11 -9.23
N PRO A 64 -0.40 -4.98 -9.08
CA PRO A 64 -1.07 -3.70 -8.87
C PRO A 64 -0.75 -3.11 -7.49
N LEU A 65 -0.10 -1.94 -7.47
CA LEU A 65 0.13 -1.16 -6.25
C LEU A 65 -1.13 -0.31 -5.99
N PHE A 66 -2.17 -0.97 -5.51
CA PHE A 66 -3.51 -0.43 -5.20
C PHE A 66 -4.02 -1.00 -3.89
N ILE A 67 -4.88 -0.26 -3.20
CA ILE A 67 -5.41 -0.68 -1.89
C ILE A 67 -6.51 -1.73 -2.01
N SER A 68 -7.34 -1.64 -3.03
CA SER A 68 -8.50 -2.53 -3.19
C SER A 68 -8.73 -2.94 -4.63
N GLU A 69 -9.53 -3.97 -4.80
CA GLU A 69 -10.11 -4.32 -6.08
C GLU A 69 -11.09 -3.26 -6.54
N GLY A 70 -11.22 -3.11 -7.85
CA GLY A 70 -12.17 -2.19 -8.45
C GLY A 70 -11.84 -1.85 -9.90
N TYR A 71 -12.44 -0.77 -10.38
CA TYR A 71 -12.39 -0.39 -11.79
C TYR A 71 -10.98 -0.39 -12.41
N PHE A 72 -9.97 0.08 -11.67
CA PHE A 72 -8.61 0.08 -12.18
C PHE A 72 -8.01 -1.32 -12.29
N THR A 73 -8.07 -2.10 -11.22
CA THR A 73 -7.46 -3.44 -11.17
C THR A 73 -8.22 -4.44 -12.02
N GLU A 74 -9.55 -4.31 -12.12
CA GLU A 74 -10.40 -5.25 -12.84
C GLU A 74 -10.54 -4.95 -14.34
N GLN A 75 -10.47 -3.66 -14.73
CA GLN A 75 -10.81 -3.26 -16.10
C GLN A 75 -9.71 -2.43 -16.78
N VAL A 76 -9.14 -1.41 -16.11
CA VAL A 76 -8.22 -0.48 -16.76
C VAL A 76 -6.88 -1.15 -17.01
N ILE A 77 -6.25 -1.70 -15.97
CA ILE A 77 -4.92 -2.31 -16.09
C ILE A 77 -4.92 -3.48 -17.07
N PRO A 78 -5.84 -4.49 -16.97
CA PRO A 78 -5.88 -5.59 -17.94
C PRO A 78 -6.07 -5.14 -19.38
N ARG A 79 -6.97 -4.17 -19.61
CA ARG A 79 -7.19 -3.59 -20.94
C ARG A 79 -5.96 -2.89 -21.51
N GLU A 80 -5.30 -2.06 -20.68
CA GLU A 80 -4.13 -1.29 -21.13
C GLU A 80 -2.91 -2.19 -21.36
N LEU A 81 -2.76 -3.24 -20.58
CA LEU A 81 -1.76 -4.29 -20.78
C LEU A 81 -2.11 -5.24 -21.94
N ARG A 82 -3.35 -5.17 -22.45
CA ARG A 82 -3.86 -6.04 -23.54
C ARG A 82 -3.80 -7.53 -23.16
N LEU A 83 -4.29 -7.87 -21.97
CA LEU A 83 -4.34 -9.25 -21.51
C LEU A 83 -5.42 -10.00 -22.29
N ASP A 84 -5.02 -10.96 -23.15
CA ASP A 84 -5.92 -11.74 -23.96
C ASP A 84 -6.72 -12.72 -23.09
N GLY A 85 -8.05 -12.78 -23.33
CA GLY A 85 -8.94 -13.67 -22.60
C GLY A 85 -9.18 -13.24 -21.14
N TRP A 86 -8.83 -12.02 -20.76
CA TRP A 86 -9.13 -11.51 -19.42
C TRP A 86 -10.62 -11.52 -19.12
N ASP A 87 -10.99 -12.21 -18.05
CA ASP A 87 -12.35 -12.22 -17.50
C ASP A 87 -12.28 -12.02 -15.99
N VAL A 88 -12.76 -10.88 -15.50
CA VAL A 88 -12.75 -10.53 -14.07
C VAL A 88 -13.54 -11.55 -13.21
N SER A 89 -14.52 -12.24 -13.79
CA SER A 89 -15.30 -13.24 -13.04
C SER A 89 -14.54 -14.53 -12.76
N GLU A 90 -13.43 -14.76 -13.45
CA GLU A 90 -12.51 -15.88 -13.24
C GLU A 90 -11.27 -15.47 -12.40
N TRP A 91 -11.14 -14.18 -12.10
CA TRP A 91 -10.02 -13.66 -11.32
C TRP A 91 -10.32 -13.80 -9.83
N ASP A 92 -9.56 -14.66 -9.18
CA ASP A 92 -9.54 -14.78 -7.72
C ASP A 92 -8.35 -14.00 -7.18
N SER A 93 -8.64 -12.89 -6.54
CA SER A 93 -7.60 -12.03 -5.97
C SER A 93 -7.06 -12.57 -4.64
N GLU A 94 -7.77 -13.46 -3.96
CA GLU A 94 -7.31 -14.13 -2.74
C GLU A 94 -6.21 -15.13 -3.08
N ASP A 95 -6.40 -15.91 -4.17
CA ASP A 95 -5.39 -16.86 -4.68
C ASP A 95 -4.36 -16.21 -5.64
N GLY A 96 -4.56 -14.94 -5.99
CA GLY A 96 -3.59 -14.10 -6.68
C GLY A 96 -3.28 -14.44 -8.14
N VAL A 97 -3.88 -15.45 -8.74
CA VAL A 97 -3.39 -15.98 -10.01
C VAL A 97 -4.47 -16.12 -11.07
N SER A 98 -4.39 -15.29 -12.09
CA SER A 98 -4.84 -15.73 -13.41
C SER A 98 -3.66 -15.59 -14.38
N ALA A 99 -3.14 -16.73 -14.87
CA ALA A 99 -2.16 -16.74 -15.92
C ALA A 99 -2.85 -16.37 -17.24
N THR A 100 -2.61 -15.18 -17.74
CA THR A 100 -3.10 -14.72 -19.03
C THR A 100 -1.92 -14.49 -19.98
N HIS A 101 -2.15 -14.76 -21.27
CA HIS A 101 -1.18 -14.44 -22.31
C HIS A 101 -1.46 -13.04 -22.85
N ALA A 102 -0.45 -12.18 -22.93
CA ALA A 102 -0.57 -10.91 -23.63
C ALA A 102 -0.12 -11.08 -25.09
N SER A 103 -1.02 -10.82 -26.02
CA SER A 103 -0.69 -10.73 -27.44
C SER A 103 -0.22 -9.31 -27.75
N LEU A 104 1.08 -9.12 -27.96
CA LEU A 104 1.63 -7.84 -28.38
C LEU A 104 1.60 -7.75 -29.90
N GLU A 105 0.66 -6.98 -30.47
CA GLU A 105 0.65 -6.68 -31.89
C GLU A 105 1.98 -6.07 -32.35
N ALA A 106 2.57 -6.64 -33.41
CA ALA A 106 3.80 -6.23 -34.11
C ALA A 106 5.12 -6.67 -33.44
N GLY A 107 5.32 -7.98 -33.38
CA GLY A 107 6.63 -8.52 -33.06
C GLY A 107 6.68 -9.94 -32.53
N ASP A 108 5.57 -10.67 -32.53
CA ASP A 108 5.48 -12.11 -32.22
C ASP A 108 6.22 -12.55 -30.93
N VAL A 109 6.25 -11.72 -29.89
CA VAL A 109 6.75 -12.14 -28.59
C VAL A 109 5.53 -12.52 -27.73
N GLU A 110 5.31 -13.81 -27.62
CA GLU A 110 4.31 -14.37 -26.69
C GLU A 110 4.92 -14.33 -25.27
N LYS A 111 4.28 -13.60 -24.37
CA LYS A 111 4.65 -13.55 -22.94
C LYS A 111 3.59 -14.20 -22.10
N THR A 112 4.02 -14.94 -21.08
CA THR A 112 3.14 -15.41 -20.02
C THR A 112 3.03 -14.30 -18.95
N ILE A 113 1.82 -13.80 -18.74
CA ILE A 113 1.57 -12.74 -17.77
C ILE A 113 0.81 -13.32 -16.58
N HIS A 114 1.42 -13.25 -15.41
CA HIS A 114 0.78 -13.52 -14.13
C HIS A 114 0.26 -12.20 -13.58
N TYR A 115 -1.04 -11.96 -13.68
CA TYR A 115 -1.68 -10.77 -13.16
C TYR A 115 -2.13 -11.00 -11.72
N CYS A 116 -1.44 -10.38 -10.77
CA CYS A 116 -1.62 -10.56 -9.34
C CYS A 116 -2.78 -9.72 -8.79
N GLY A 117 -3.26 -10.07 -7.59
CA GLY A 117 -4.16 -9.22 -6.82
C GLY A 117 -3.48 -7.92 -6.37
N PRO A 118 -4.26 -6.87 -6.03
CA PRO A 118 -3.69 -5.63 -5.51
C PRO A 118 -3.02 -5.84 -4.15
N VAL A 119 -1.95 -5.10 -3.87
CA VAL A 119 -1.19 -5.23 -2.62
C VAL A 119 -2.04 -5.01 -1.38
N GLY A 120 -2.99 -4.06 -1.44
CA GLY A 120 -3.80 -3.67 -0.29
C GLY A 120 -4.80 -4.72 0.18
N THR A 121 -5.04 -5.79 -0.58
CA THR A 121 -5.88 -6.93 -0.13
C THR A 121 -5.06 -8.10 0.39
N HIS A 122 -3.71 -8.01 0.39
CA HIS A 122 -2.85 -9.07 0.89
C HIS A 122 -2.72 -9.03 2.41
N ASP A 123 -2.69 -10.20 3.03
CA ASP A 123 -2.57 -10.39 4.49
C ASP A 123 -1.40 -9.65 5.12
N ALA A 124 -0.26 -9.58 4.43
CA ALA A 124 0.94 -8.89 4.89
C ALA A 124 0.74 -7.37 5.06
N MET A 125 -0.27 -6.76 4.41
CA MET A 125 -0.58 -5.35 4.64
C MET A 125 -0.91 -5.03 6.10
N SER A 126 -1.51 -5.98 6.84
CA SER A 126 -1.75 -5.79 8.28
C SER A 126 -0.46 -5.58 9.06
N ASP A 127 0.64 -6.21 8.63
CA ASP A 127 1.96 -6.00 9.25
C ASP A 127 2.54 -4.64 8.84
N VAL A 128 2.38 -4.21 7.58
CA VAL A 128 2.82 -2.90 7.12
C VAL A 128 2.11 -1.76 7.87
N ILE A 129 0.78 -1.87 8.05
CA ILE A 129 0.00 -0.90 8.81
C ILE A 129 0.51 -0.80 10.26
N ALA A 130 0.67 -1.94 10.92
CA ALA A 130 1.16 -1.98 12.29
C ALA A 130 2.59 -1.44 12.43
N GLU A 131 3.48 -1.79 11.50
CA GLU A 131 4.83 -1.26 11.41
C GLU A 131 4.84 0.27 11.18
N ARG A 132 3.93 0.79 10.35
CA ARG A 132 3.77 2.23 10.14
C ARG A 132 3.35 2.95 11.41
N ALA A 133 2.38 2.37 12.14
CA ALA A 133 1.96 2.90 13.43
C ALA A 133 3.11 2.92 14.46
N GLU A 134 3.89 1.86 14.54
CA GLU A 134 5.05 1.79 15.42
C GLU A 134 6.13 2.82 15.04
N SER A 135 6.30 3.09 13.74
CA SER A 135 7.32 4.03 13.28
C SER A 135 7.06 5.47 13.73
N VAL A 136 5.81 5.91 13.77
CA VAL A 136 5.45 7.28 14.18
C VAL A 136 5.60 7.49 15.69
N THR A 137 5.53 6.42 16.47
CA THR A 137 5.76 6.44 17.93
C THR A 137 7.19 6.07 18.33
N ALA A 138 8.07 5.79 17.37
CA ALA A 138 9.44 5.34 17.61
C ALA A 138 10.26 6.33 18.46
N GLY A 139 11.13 5.78 19.32
CA GLY A 139 11.94 6.59 20.24
C GLY A 139 11.23 6.98 21.53
N ARG A 140 9.99 6.51 21.75
CA ARG A 140 9.25 6.68 23.02
C ARG A 140 9.14 5.34 23.72
N ASP A 141 9.24 5.38 25.05
CA ASP A 141 9.06 4.17 25.90
C ASP A 141 7.56 3.99 26.16
N VAL A 142 6.84 3.45 25.16
CA VAL A 142 5.39 3.26 25.18
C VAL A 142 5.04 1.82 24.81
N ASP A 143 4.01 1.27 25.44
CA ASP A 143 3.43 -0.03 25.08
C ASP A 143 2.14 0.17 24.29
N LEU A 144 2.21 -0.05 22.98
CA LEU A 144 1.07 0.15 22.07
C LEU A 144 -0.11 -0.79 22.38
N SER A 145 0.14 -1.91 23.08
CA SER A 145 -0.91 -2.89 23.41
C SER A 145 -1.73 -2.54 24.65
N GLU A 146 -1.28 -1.57 25.46
CA GLU A 146 -1.95 -1.19 26.71
C GLU A 146 -2.48 0.25 26.71
N ASP A 147 -1.91 1.13 25.89
CA ASP A 147 -2.14 2.58 25.99
C ASP A 147 -2.57 3.24 24.69
N PHE A 148 -2.60 2.52 23.53
CA PHE A 148 -2.82 3.12 22.24
C PHE A 148 -4.00 2.54 21.46
N GLY A 149 -4.82 3.43 20.92
CA GLY A 149 -5.74 3.15 19.84
C GLY A 149 -5.07 3.22 18.46
N LEU A 150 -5.52 2.42 17.51
CA LEU A 150 -5.16 2.49 16.10
C LEU A 150 -6.38 2.78 15.25
N ALA A 151 -6.38 3.91 14.56
CA ALA A 151 -7.34 4.22 13.51
C ALA A 151 -6.71 3.89 12.14
N VAL A 152 -7.32 2.96 11.40
CA VAL A 152 -6.97 2.66 10.02
C VAL A 152 -7.91 3.46 9.13
N VAL A 153 -7.37 4.44 8.38
CA VAL A 153 -8.18 5.37 7.59
C VAL A 153 -8.24 4.92 6.14
N GLY A 154 -9.47 4.74 5.63
CA GLY A 154 -9.73 4.52 4.21
C GLY A 154 -10.39 5.72 3.55
N HIS A 155 -10.45 5.69 2.21
CA HIS A 155 -11.23 6.70 1.50
C HIS A 155 -12.72 6.56 1.81
N GLY A 156 -13.23 5.33 1.79
CA GLY A 156 -14.65 5.07 1.79
C GLY A 156 -15.30 5.51 0.47
N THR A 157 -16.31 4.83 0.02
CA THR A 157 -17.11 5.30 -1.10
C THR A 157 -18.29 4.36 -1.34
N GLU A 158 -19.49 4.89 -1.42
CA GLU A 158 -20.70 4.13 -1.81
C GLU A 158 -20.59 3.46 -3.20
N ARG A 159 -19.60 3.85 -4.03
CA ARG A 159 -19.42 3.34 -5.39
C ARG A 159 -18.62 2.05 -5.45
N ASN A 160 -17.83 1.73 -4.43
CA ASN A 160 -16.98 0.54 -4.38
C ASN A 160 -16.86 0.02 -2.95
N GLU A 161 -17.71 -0.94 -2.60
CA GLU A 161 -17.69 -1.59 -1.28
C GLU A 161 -16.34 -2.28 -0.96
N ASN A 162 -15.54 -2.65 -1.97
CA ASN A 162 -14.26 -3.33 -1.75
C ASN A 162 -13.23 -2.40 -1.10
N SER A 163 -13.38 -1.07 -1.29
CA SER A 163 -12.53 -0.08 -0.61
C SER A 163 -12.68 -0.18 0.91
N ALA A 164 -13.93 -0.14 1.41
CA ALA A 164 -14.20 -0.27 2.84
C ALA A 164 -13.87 -1.67 3.37
N LYS A 165 -14.15 -2.73 2.60
CA LYS A 165 -13.84 -4.12 3.00
C LYS A 165 -12.36 -4.32 3.33
N ALA A 166 -11.45 -3.78 2.52
CA ALA A 166 -10.02 -3.89 2.78
C ALA A 166 -9.62 -3.22 4.11
N ILE A 167 -10.20 -2.06 4.42
CA ILE A 167 -9.93 -1.34 5.67
C ILE A 167 -10.43 -2.15 6.88
N TYR A 168 -11.69 -2.60 6.85
CA TYR A 168 -12.26 -3.44 7.92
C TYR A 168 -11.47 -4.73 8.09
N TYR A 169 -11.09 -5.39 6.99
CA TYR A 169 -10.33 -6.63 7.03
C TYR A 169 -9.00 -6.46 7.80
N HIS A 170 -8.23 -5.43 7.48
CA HIS A 170 -6.95 -5.18 8.15
C HIS A 170 -7.14 -4.72 9.60
N ALA A 171 -8.12 -3.87 9.88
CA ALA A 171 -8.45 -3.46 11.24
C ALA A 171 -8.81 -4.66 12.12
N ASP A 172 -9.65 -5.59 11.63
CA ASP A 172 -10.03 -6.79 12.35
C ASP A 172 -8.82 -7.70 12.60
N ARG A 173 -7.97 -7.94 11.59
CA ARG A 173 -6.75 -8.75 11.75
C ARG A 173 -5.77 -8.17 12.77
N ILE A 174 -5.59 -6.84 12.77
CA ILE A 174 -4.69 -6.18 13.72
C ILE A 174 -5.29 -6.25 15.14
N ARG A 175 -6.61 -6.07 15.27
CA ARG A 175 -7.34 -6.23 16.52
C ARG A 175 -7.18 -7.64 17.11
N GLU A 176 -7.33 -8.67 16.28
CA GLU A 176 -7.17 -10.08 16.70
C GLU A 176 -5.76 -10.39 17.19
N ARG A 177 -4.74 -9.70 16.68
CA ARG A 177 -3.34 -9.88 17.09
C ARG A 177 -3.01 -9.19 18.43
N GLY A 178 -3.87 -8.29 18.92
CA GLY A 178 -3.70 -7.61 20.20
C GLY A 178 -2.46 -6.74 20.30
N ARG A 179 -2.04 -6.09 19.19
CA ARG A 179 -0.87 -5.19 19.17
C ARG A 179 -1.22 -3.78 19.65
N PHE A 180 -2.50 -3.42 19.65
CA PHE A 180 -3.04 -2.15 20.12
C PHE A 180 -4.22 -2.44 21.07
N ASP A 181 -4.48 -1.53 21.99
CA ASP A 181 -5.60 -1.68 22.95
C ASP A 181 -6.94 -1.60 22.21
N GLU A 182 -7.06 -0.62 21.34
CA GLU A 182 -8.23 -0.44 20.48
C GLU A 182 -7.84 -0.37 19.01
N VAL A 183 -8.66 -0.88 18.10
CA VAL A 183 -8.46 -0.75 16.65
C VAL A 183 -9.78 -0.43 15.96
N GLN A 184 -9.82 0.65 15.19
CA GLN A 184 -11.01 1.08 14.45
C GLN A 184 -10.68 1.33 12.97
N ALA A 185 -11.65 1.03 12.11
CA ALA A 185 -11.67 1.49 10.73
C ALA A 185 -12.47 2.78 10.65
N VAL A 186 -11.92 3.81 10.05
CA VAL A 186 -12.58 5.10 9.82
C VAL A 186 -12.39 5.56 8.38
N PHE A 187 -13.22 6.46 7.88
CA PHE A 187 -13.26 6.80 6.47
C PHE A 187 -13.38 8.31 6.24
N MET A 188 -13.02 8.75 5.04
CA MET A 188 -13.18 10.16 4.63
C MET A 188 -14.62 10.45 4.15
N ASP A 189 -15.26 9.53 3.42
CA ASP A 189 -16.51 9.75 2.69
C ASP A 189 -17.68 8.88 3.21
N GLU A 190 -17.54 8.15 4.31
CA GLU A 190 -18.61 7.30 4.90
C GLU A 190 -18.40 7.06 6.40
N ASP A 191 -19.48 6.70 7.10
CA ASP A 191 -19.43 6.39 8.53
C ASP A 191 -18.64 5.06 8.82
N PRO A 192 -17.82 5.01 9.90
CA PRO A 192 -17.47 6.11 10.81
C PRO A 192 -16.50 7.10 10.18
N GLU A 193 -16.84 8.40 10.21
CA GLU A 193 -16.06 9.44 9.56
C GLU A 193 -14.78 9.78 10.34
N VAL A 194 -13.72 10.20 9.62
CA VAL A 194 -12.40 10.50 10.19
C VAL A 194 -12.40 11.80 11.02
N ASP A 195 -13.31 12.74 10.73
CA ASP A 195 -13.47 13.96 11.49
C ASP A 195 -14.00 13.72 12.93
N ASP A 196 -14.73 12.64 13.15
CA ASP A 196 -15.20 12.19 14.45
C ASP A 196 -14.26 11.14 15.10
N VAL A 197 -13.01 10.97 14.62
CA VAL A 197 -12.11 9.89 15.02
C VAL A 197 -11.95 9.76 16.55
N THR A 198 -11.90 10.87 17.27
CA THR A 198 -11.77 10.91 18.74
C THR A 198 -12.96 10.30 19.48
N GLU A 199 -14.15 10.29 18.88
CA GLU A 199 -15.36 9.73 19.49
C GLU A 199 -15.37 8.19 19.52
N PHE A 200 -14.49 7.54 18.75
CA PHE A 200 -14.45 6.09 18.61
C PHE A 200 -13.42 5.40 19.50
N PHE A 201 -12.66 6.17 20.33
CA PHE A 201 -11.62 5.65 21.20
C PHE A 201 -11.80 6.09 22.65
N GLU A 202 -11.50 5.18 23.58
CA GLU A 202 -11.38 5.48 25.01
C GLU A 202 -9.91 5.75 25.41
N THR A 203 -8.95 5.28 24.61
CA THR A 203 -7.50 5.50 24.82
C THR A 203 -7.12 6.97 24.63
N GLU A 204 -6.20 7.48 25.44
CA GLU A 204 -5.71 8.86 25.36
C GLU A 204 -4.86 9.09 24.09
N ASP A 205 -4.07 8.09 23.69
CA ASP A 205 -3.23 8.14 22.50
C ASP A 205 -3.85 7.36 21.34
N ILE A 206 -3.96 8.01 20.19
CA ILE A 206 -4.52 7.41 18.96
C ILE A 206 -3.50 7.54 17.85
N VAL A 207 -3.03 6.40 17.33
CA VAL A 207 -2.22 6.38 16.10
C VAL A 207 -3.15 6.31 14.89
N VAL A 208 -3.00 7.22 13.96
CA VAL A 208 -3.82 7.29 12.75
C VAL A 208 -2.96 6.92 11.54
N VAL A 209 -3.33 5.85 10.84
CA VAL A 209 -2.62 5.33 9.67
C VAL A 209 -3.53 5.35 8.45
N PRO A 210 -3.32 6.28 7.50
CA PRO A 210 -4.02 6.29 6.23
C PRO A 210 -3.60 5.11 5.35
N LEU A 211 -4.56 4.27 4.96
CA LEU A 211 -4.35 3.17 4.04
C LEU A 211 -4.41 3.68 2.58
N PHE A 212 -3.38 4.42 2.20
CA PHE A 212 -3.16 5.00 0.88
C PHE A 212 -1.80 4.61 0.35
N ILE A 213 -1.66 4.49 -0.98
CA ILE A 213 -0.40 4.07 -1.62
C ILE A 213 0.68 5.14 -1.59
N ALA A 214 0.31 6.40 -1.64
CA ALA A 214 1.24 7.52 -1.66
C ALA A 214 0.67 8.71 -0.91
N ASP A 215 1.55 9.58 -0.45
CA ASP A 215 1.14 10.88 0.07
C ASP A 215 0.61 11.77 -1.05
N GLY A 216 -0.45 12.49 -0.74
CA GLY A 216 -1.16 13.37 -1.66
C GLY A 216 -2.13 14.27 -0.93
N PHE A 217 -3.05 14.91 -1.66
CA PHE A 217 -4.02 15.85 -1.06
C PHE A 217 -4.76 15.23 0.12
N HIS A 218 -5.27 14.00 -0.02
CA HIS A 218 -6.00 13.36 1.07
C HIS A 218 -5.17 13.17 2.34
N THR A 219 -3.94 12.67 2.21
CA THR A 219 -3.10 12.37 3.37
C THR A 219 -2.33 13.57 3.92
N GLN A 220 -2.11 14.60 3.12
CA GLN A 220 -1.32 15.77 3.53
C GLN A 220 -2.19 16.99 3.87
N GLU A 221 -3.41 17.08 3.33
CA GLU A 221 -4.30 18.22 3.47
C GLU A 221 -5.62 17.77 4.11
N ASP A 222 -6.47 17.00 3.41
CA ASP A 222 -7.84 16.71 3.80
C ASP A 222 -7.93 16.01 5.16
N ILE A 223 -7.30 14.85 5.33
CA ILE A 223 -7.36 14.08 6.60
C ILE A 223 -6.82 14.87 7.81
N PRO A 224 -5.65 15.55 7.74
CA PRO A 224 -5.20 16.41 8.83
C PRO A 224 -6.14 17.56 9.18
N GLU A 225 -6.77 18.20 8.19
CA GLU A 225 -7.74 19.27 8.40
C GLU A 225 -9.04 18.73 8.99
N ASP A 226 -9.59 17.62 8.48
CA ASP A 226 -10.80 16.95 8.95
C ASP A 226 -10.67 16.51 10.41
N MET A 227 -9.53 15.96 10.80
CA MET A 227 -9.24 15.58 12.20
C MET A 227 -8.95 16.76 13.12
N GLY A 228 -8.87 17.98 12.60
CA GLY A 228 -8.55 19.18 13.39
C GLY A 228 -7.08 19.26 13.85
N LEU A 229 -6.15 18.59 13.17
CA LEU A 229 -4.71 18.73 13.46
C LEU A 229 -4.18 20.11 13.07
N THR A 230 -4.78 20.72 12.06
CA THR A 230 -4.43 22.03 11.55
C THR A 230 -5.64 22.71 10.87
N ASP A 231 -5.69 24.05 10.91
CA ASP A 231 -6.65 24.83 10.13
C ASP A 231 -6.16 25.12 8.70
N ASP A 232 -4.87 24.93 8.44
CA ASP A 232 -4.20 25.10 7.13
C ASP A 232 -2.96 24.23 7.08
N TYR A 233 -2.98 23.18 6.28
CA TYR A 233 -1.88 22.21 6.10
C TYR A 233 -0.52 22.87 5.82
N ARG A 234 -0.52 24.07 5.21
CA ARG A 234 0.72 24.82 4.90
C ARG A 234 1.46 25.30 6.15
N THR A 235 0.77 25.39 7.28
CA THR A 235 1.38 25.85 8.55
C THR A 235 2.07 24.69 9.27
N GLY A 236 1.81 23.44 8.86
CA GLY A 236 2.25 22.25 9.56
C GLY A 236 1.55 22.06 10.91
N TYR A 237 1.81 20.94 11.53
CA TYR A 237 1.30 20.58 12.86
C TYR A 237 2.32 19.71 13.59
N ASP A 238 2.27 19.72 14.92
CA ASP A 238 3.14 18.88 15.74
C ASP A 238 2.55 17.45 15.85
N ILE A 239 3.41 16.45 15.99
CA ILE A 239 3.04 15.06 16.27
C ILE A 239 3.67 14.65 17.61
N PRO A 240 2.85 14.21 18.61
CA PRO A 240 1.39 14.16 18.58
C PRO A 240 0.74 15.53 18.64
N ALA A 241 -0.45 15.65 18.05
CA ALA A 241 -1.33 16.80 18.19
C ALA A 241 -2.41 16.53 19.26
N GLU A 242 -2.81 17.57 20.00
CA GLU A 242 -3.90 17.47 20.97
C GLU A 242 -5.22 17.85 20.29
N VAL A 243 -6.16 16.89 20.24
CA VAL A 243 -7.51 17.07 19.68
C VAL A 243 -8.53 16.46 20.64
N ASP A 244 -9.51 17.24 21.10
CA ASP A 244 -10.62 16.82 21.96
C ASP A 244 -10.24 15.98 23.19
N GLY A 245 -9.03 16.19 23.72
CA GLY A 245 -8.50 15.51 24.89
C GLY A 245 -7.71 14.23 24.58
N HIS A 246 -7.54 13.90 23.32
CA HIS A 246 -6.69 12.81 22.83
C HIS A 246 -5.39 13.33 22.22
N ARG A 247 -4.35 12.52 22.23
CA ARG A 247 -3.09 12.77 21.52
C ARG A 247 -3.08 11.99 20.21
N ILE A 248 -3.13 12.70 19.08
CA ILE A 248 -3.20 12.12 17.75
C ILE A 248 -1.79 11.98 17.15
N TRP A 249 -1.42 10.77 16.82
CA TRP A 249 -0.15 10.40 16.17
C TRP A 249 -0.41 10.08 14.71
N TYR A 250 -0.30 11.06 13.85
CA TYR A 250 -0.58 10.91 12.42
C TYR A 250 0.64 10.43 11.65
N SER A 251 0.53 9.33 10.89
CA SER A 251 1.66 8.68 10.23
C SER A 251 1.89 9.07 8.77
N GLY A 252 0.91 9.68 8.10
CA GLY A 252 0.90 9.79 6.64
C GLY A 252 0.61 8.44 5.95
N ALA A 253 0.69 8.40 4.62
CA ALA A 253 0.30 7.24 3.81
C ALA A 253 1.10 5.98 4.14
N VAL A 254 0.41 4.84 4.33
CA VAL A 254 1.05 3.54 4.59
C VAL A 254 1.93 3.07 3.44
N GLY A 255 1.59 3.42 2.21
CA GLY A 255 2.31 2.97 1.02
C GLY A 255 3.72 3.54 0.88
N THR A 256 4.11 4.53 1.71
CA THR A 256 5.48 5.03 1.80
C THR A 256 6.36 4.16 2.71
N GLU A 257 5.79 3.17 3.38
CA GLU A 257 6.54 2.28 4.28
C GLU A 257 7.41 1.30 3.48
N ALA A 258 8.69 1.20 3.86
CA ALA A 258 9.67 0.35 3.15
C ALA A 258 9.25 -1.13 3.08
N LEU A 259 8.49 -1.61 4.06
CA LEU A 259 7.98 -2.99 4.10
C LEU A 259 6.95 -3.29 2.98
N MET A 260 6.45 -2.28 2.26
CA MET A 260 5.59 -2.51 1.09
C MET A 260 6.26 -3.34 -0.01
N ALA A 261 7.60 -3.24 -0.15
CA ALA A 261 8.35 -4.08 -1.09
C ALA A 261 8.19 -5.58 -0.78
N ASP A 262 8.05 -5.96 0.50
CA ASP A 262 7.74 -7.32 0.92
C ASP A 262 6.36 -7.79 0.41
N VAL A 263 5.33 -6.96 0.54
CA VAL A 263 3.98 -7.27 0.06
C VAL A 263 3.96 -7.46 -1.45
N VAL A 264 4.69 -6.65 -2.20
CA VAL A 264 4.83 -6.79 -3.65
C VAL A 264 5.48 -8.14 -4.00
N LEU A 265 6.54 -8.53 -3.29
CA LEU A 265 7.21 -9.82 -3.49
C LEU A 265 6.28 -10.99 -3.14
N GLU A 266 5.55 -10.90 -2.03
CA GLU A 266 4.61 -11.96 -1.63
C GLU A 266 3.47 -12.13 -2.65
N ARG A 267 2.93 -11.04 -3.21
CA ARG A 267 1.97 -11.11 -4.32
C ARG A 267 2.53 -11.86 -5.53
N ALA A 268 3.79 -11.62 -5.88
CA ALA A 268 4.41 -12.36 -6.97
C ALA A 268 4.64 -13.84 -6.61
N VAL A 269 4.99 -14.15 -5.34
CA VAL A 269 5.12 -15.53 -4.85
C VAL A 269 3.80 -16.28 -4.90
N ASP A 270 2.70 -15.67 -4.48
CA ASP A 270 1.35 -16.24 -4.57
C ASP A 270 1.01 -16.60 -6.03
N ALA A 271 1.48 -15.79 -6.97
CA ALA A 271 1.35 -16.03 -8.41
C ALA A 271 2.37 -17.04 -8.97
N GLY A 272 3.23 -17.61 -8.14
CA GLY A 272 4.19 -18.65 -8.51
C GLY A 272 5.61 -18.18 -8.82
N ALA A 273 5.96 -16.93 -8.53
CA ALA A 273 7.33 -16.43 -8.72
C ALA A 273 8.33 -17.14 -7.81
N GLU A 274 9.50 -17.43 -8.35
CA GLU A 274 10.61 -18.00 -7.61
C GLU A 274 11.56 -16.89 -7.13
N VAL A 275 11.33 -16.36 -5.94
CA VAL A 275 12.09 -15.21 -5.39
C VAL A 275 13.15 -15.60 -4.34
N GLY A 276 13.30 -16.92 -4.05
CA GLY A 276 14.28 -17.41 -3.08
C GLY A 276 14.05 -16.82 -1.68
N ASP A 277 15.10 -16.22 -1.10
CA ASP A 277 15.06 -15.59 0.23
C ASP A 277 14.83 -14.07 0.18
N ALA A 278 14.37 -13.51 -0.96
CA ALA A 278 14.25 -12.07 -1.16
C ALA A 278 13.26 -11.43 -0.17
N VAL A 279 12.12 -12.07 0.07
CA VAL A 279 11.12 -11.62 1.06
C VAL A 279 11.77 -11.46 2.44
N GLU A 280 12.51 -12.47 2.89
CA GLU A 280 13.17 -12.44 4.20
C GLU A 280 14.27 -11.36 4.25
N ARG A 281 14.99 -11.15 3.14
CA ARG A 281 16.02 -10.10 3.06
C ARG A 281 15.43 -8.70 3.15
N VAL A 282 14.31 -8.42 2.48
CA VAL A 282 13.60 -7.12 2.57
C VAL A 282 13.16 -6.88 4.01
N ARG A 283 12.49 -7.84 4.64
CA ARG A 283 12.05 -7.74 6.06
C ARG A 283 13.21 -7.44 7.01
N LYS A 284 14.34 -8.09 6.79
CA LYS A 284 15.51 -7.88 7.63
C LYS A 284 16.16 -6.51 7.41
N ALA A 285 16.25 -6.05 6.17
CA ALA A 285 16.79 -4.74 5.84
C ALA A 285 15.94 -3.61 6.46
N THR A 286 14.63 -3.65 6.28
CA THR A 286 13.69 -2.68 6.86
C THR A 286 13.81 -2.58 8.39
N ARG A 287 13.96 -3.72 9.08
CA ARG A 287 14.14 -3.74 10.54
C ARG A 287 15.50 -3.18 10.98
N ALA A 288 16.56 -3.40 10.20
CA ALA A 288 17.89 -2.89 10.50
C ALA A 288 17.96 -1.35 10.37
N ASP A 289 17.40 -0.80 9.30
CA ASP A 289 17.36 0.64 9.05
C ASP A 289 16.60 1.41 10.15
N ARG A 290 15.55 0.80 10.71
CA ARG A 290 14.84 1.38 11.86
C ARG A 290 15.65 1.40 13.13
N ALA A 291 16.36 0.29 13.42
CA ALA A 291 17.20 0.23 14.60
C ALA A 291 18.30 1.29 14.56
N ASP A 292 18.86 1.56 13.40
CA ASP A 292 19.88 2.59 13.20
C ASP A 292 19.29 4.02 13.29
N SER A 293 18.07 4.23 12.76
CA SER A 293 17.38 5.53 12.83
C SER A 293 16.98 5.89 14.26
N SER A 294 16.54 4.92 15.06
CA SER A 294 16.21 5.14 16.47
C SER A 294 17.44 5.43 17.33
N ALA A 295 18.61 4.88 16.97
CA ALA A 295 19.87 5.12 17.68
C ALA A 295 20.54 6.47 17.33
N ALA A 296 20.16 7.09 16.21
CA ALA A 296 20.69 8.39 15.77
C ALA A 296 19.87 9.58 16.29
N GLY A 297 18.71 9.34 16.89
CA GLY A 297 17.79 10.35 17.46
C GLY A 297 18.00 10.64 18.96
N ASP A 298 18.95 9.96 19.63
CA ASP A 298 19.43 10.22 21.00
C ASP A 298 20.67 11.15 20.93
#